data_899e413c9cba61164da3eda3740f9b84
#
_entry.id   899e413c9cba61164da3eda3740f9b84
#
_cell.length_a   1.000
_cell.length_b   1.000
_cell.length_c   1.000
_cell.angle_alpha   90.00
_cell.angle_beta   90.00
_cell.angle_gamma   90.00
#
_symmetry.space_group_name_H-M   'P 1'
#
loop_
_entity.id
_entity.type
_entity.pdbx_description
1 polymer ?
#
loop_
_entity_poly.entity_id
_entity_poly.type
_entity_poly.pdbx_seq_one_letter_code
_entity_poly.pdbx_strand_id
1 'polypeptide(L)'
;MSTPATPPETNTAQSAAPQALVTPRTMPAYTPGMVLEAALETGVVVSTGATHPVWARATDGSLWRGTAALSPDGERILLTFSTVLKDASSSPQSVTAYVESPEGPGVGGKVRTVTKNAAQAALSTLANSVVGFVQSQSARTSTVTSTGLVTTSERPQNFWLALGGGLAKAFVLPDVQATSVRLGELAAGSTVKLRVDMAAGSGS
;
A
#
# COMPACT_ATOMS: atom_id res chain seq x y z
N MET A 1 -58.12 -15.85 55.49
CA MET A 1 -57.00 -15.03 54.99
C MET A 1 -56.08 -15.95 54.17
N SER A 2 -56.25 -15.91 52.88
CA SER A 2 -55.48 -16.80 51.95
C SER A 2 -54.45 -15.98 51.27
N THR A 3 -53.21 -16.41 51.40
CA THR A 3 -52.03 -15.81 50.76
C THR A 3 -51.96 -16.26 49.30
N PRO A 4 -51.74 -15.36 48.29
CA PRO A 4 -51.57 -15.76 46.92
C PRO A 4 -50.16 -16.27 46.67
N ALA A 5 -50.07 -17.38 45.94
CA ALA A 5 -48.83 -18.00 45.52
C ALA A 5 -48.22 -17.21 44.34
N THR A 6 -46.92 -16.99 44.42
CA THR A 6 -46.07 -16.40 43.35
C THR A 6 -45.82 -17.45 42.28
N PRO A 7 -45.96 -17.15 40.98
CA PRO A 7 -45.61 -18.07 39.91
C PRO A 7 -44.09 -18.17 39.73
N PRO A 8 -43.58 -19.33 39.28
CA PRO A 8 -42.15 -19.52 39.08
C PRO A 8 -41.65 -18.79 37.82
N GLU A 9 -40.55 -18.09 37.94
CA GLU A 9 -39.86 -17.45 36.83
C GLU A 9 -39.23 -18.52 35.93
N THR A 10 -39.69 -18.54 34.69
CA THR A 10 -39.16 -19.40 33.65
C THR A 10 -37.84 -18.79 33.13
N ASN A 11 -36.75 -19.33 33.59
CA ASN A 11 -35.41 -18.94 33.16
C ASN A 11 -35.19 -19.49 31.74
N THR A 12 -35.44 -18.67 30.70
CA THR A 12 -35.18 -19.00 29.31
C THR A 12 -33.68 -18.93 29.09
N ALA A 13 -33.01 -20.08 29.13
CA ALA A 13 -31.63 -20.20 28.74
C ALA A 13 -31.48 -19.78 27.29
N GLN A 14 -30.92 -18.61 27.09
CA GLN A 14 -30.57 -18.06 25.78
C GLN A 14 -29.41 -18.88 25.21
N SER A 15 -29.74 -19.79 24.29
CA SER A 15 -28.77 -20.60 23.55
C SER A 15 -27.85 -19.67 22.77
N ALA A 16 -26.64 -19.51 23.25
CA ALA A 16 -25.59 -18.79 22.53
C ALA A 16 -25.29 -19.55 21.23
N ALA A 17 -25.59 -18.93 20.11
CA ALA A 17 -25.19 -19.42 18.80
C ALA A 17 -23.66 -19.62 18.77
N PRO A 18 -23.16 -20.73 18.19
CA PRO A 18 -21.72 -20.97 18.11
C PRO A 18 -21.08 -19.84 17.31
N GLN A 19 -20.22 -19.06 17.97
CA GLN A 19 -19.35 -18.10 17.29
C GLN A 19 -18.41 -18.92 16.39
N ALA A 20 -18.57 -18.73 15.07
CA ALA A 20 -17.64 -19.30 14.11
C ALA A 20 -16.23 -18.80 14.49
N LEU A 21 -15.38 -19.75 14.89
CA LEU A 21 -13.96 -19.52 15.05
C LEU A 21 -13.43 -19.01 13.71
N VAL A 22 -13.20 -17.73 13.61
CA VAL A 22 -12.43 -17.16 12.50
C VAL A 22 -11.01 -17.67 12.67
N THR A 23 -10.69 -18.74 11.97
CA THR A 23 -9.32 -19.26 11.91
C THR A 23 -8.43 -18.13 11.37
N PRO A 24 -7.40 -17.69 12.10
CA PRO A 24 -6.49 -16.69 11.58
C PRO A 24 -5.86 -17.26 10.30
N ARG A 25 -6.14 -16.63 9.17
CA ARG A 25 -5.57 -17.01 7.89
C ARG A 25 -4.07 -16.72 7.98
N THR A 26 -3.29 -17.76 8.26
CA THR A 26 -1.83 -17.66 8.25
C THR A 26 -1.39 -17.36 6.84
N MET A 27 -1.13 -16.09 6.54
CA MET A 27 -0.61 -15.71 5.24
C MET A 27 0.80 -16.27 5.08
N PRO A 28 1.15 -16.78 3.88
CA PRO A 28 2.48 -17.30 3.62
C PRO A 28 3.53 -16.23 3.93
N ALA A 29 4.59 -16.62 4.62
CA ALA A 29 5.75 -15.75 4.78
C ALA A 29 6.33 -15.48 3.39
N TYR A 30 6.67 -14.23 3.08
CA TYR A 30 7.35 -13.90 1.82
C TYR A 30 8.74 -14.51 1.85
N THR A 31 9.03 -15.40 0.92
CA THR A 31 10.31 -16.09 0.81
C THR A 31 11.11 -15.56 -0.37
N PRO A 32 12.46 -15.54 -0.27
CA PRO A 32 13.30 -15.17 -1.42
C PRO A 32 12.98 -15.99 -2.66
N GLY A 33 12.93 -15.31 -3.80
CA GLY A 33 12.56 -15.92 -5.08
C GLY A 33 11.06 -16.00 -5.36
N MET A 34 10.19 -15.72 -4.38
CA MET A 34 8.74 -15.68 -4.59
C MET A 34 8.38 -14.55 -5.57
N VAL A 35 7.49 -14.86 -6.51
CA VAL A 35 6.98 -13.90 -7.47
C VAL A 35 5.49 -13.65 -7.22
N LEU A 36 5.11 -12.39 -7.12
CA LEU A 36 3.73 -11.93 -6.89
C LEU A 36 3.31 -11.01 -8.02
N GLU A 37 2.09 -11.14 -8.47
CA GLU A 37 1.48 -10.12 -9.31
C GLU A 37 0.90 -9.02 -8.43
N ALA A 38 1.12 -7.77 -8.81
CA ALA A 38 0.63 -6.61 -8.11
C ALA A 38 0.17 -5.52 -9.08
N ALA A 39 -0.80 -4.73 -8.67
CA ALA A 39 -1.24 -3.54 -9.40
C ALA A 39 -0.74 -2.29 -8.68
N LEU A 40 -0.26 -1.31 -9.42
CA LEU A 40 0.11 -0.01 -8.87
C LEU A 40 -1.15 0.71 -8.35
N GLU A 41 -1.16 1.09 -7.08
CA GLU A 41 -2.27 1.84 -6.47
C GLU A 41 -2.29 3.31 -6.92
N THR A 42 -1.13 3.86 -7.19
CA THR A 42 -0.97 5.22 -7.71
C THR A 42 -0.18 5.19 -9.00
N GLY A 43 -0.38 6.18 -9.85
CA GLY A 43 0.51 6.40 -10.98
C GLY A 43 1.95 6.64 -10.49
N VAL A 44 2.91 6.39 -11.35
CA VAL A 44 4.32 6.64 -11.09
C VAL A 44 4.81 7.68 -12.09
N VAL A 45 5.46 8.72 -11.59
CA VAL A 45 6.18 9.70 -12.39
C VAL A 45 7.56 9.83 -11.81
N VAL A 46 8.58 9.54 -12.59
CA VAL A 46 9.98 9.58 -12.17
C VAL A 46 10.80 10.45 -13.11
N SER A 47 11.75 11.16 -12.56
CA SER A 47 12.69 11.98 -13.32
C SER A 47 14.13 11.49 -13.15
N THR A 48 14.99 11.85 -14.08
CA THR A 48 16.42 11.54 -13.98
C THR A 48 16.99 12.04 -12.65
N GLY A 49 17.68 11.15 -11.92
CA GLY A 49 18.35 11.48 -10.66
C GLY A 49 17.45 11.64 -9.45
N ALA A 50 16.14 11.38 -9.59
CA ALA A 50 15.20 11.42 -8.48
C ALA A 50 14.57 10.05 -8.21
N THR A 51 14.19 9.81 -6.95
CA THR A 51 13.42 8.64 -6.53
C THR A 51 12.10 9.11 -5.94
N HIS A 52 11.01 8.44 -6.31
CA HIS A 52 9.67 8.80 -5.87
C HIS A 52 8.99 7.61 -5.19
N PRO A 53 8.17 7.84 -4.16
CA PRO A 53 7.45 6.76 -3.49
C PRO A 53 6.42 6.13 -4.42
N VAL A 54 6.25 4.80 -4.27
CA VAL A 54 5.29 4.00 -5.03
C VAL A 54 4.58 3.00 -4.11
N TRP A 55 3.32 2.72 -4.43
CA TRP A 55 2.50 1.72 -3.74
C TRP A 55 1.94 0.74 -4.76
N ALA A 56 1.95 -0.53 -4.39
CA ALA A 56 1.37 -1.60 -5.18
C ALA A 56 0.56 -2.54 -4.29
N ARG A 57 -0.54 -3.03 -4.79
CA ARG A 57 -1.34 -4.06 -4.13
C ARG A 57 -1.17 -5.38 -4.84
N ALA A 58 -0.66 -6.38 -4.12
CA ALA A 58 -0.51 -7.70 -4.66
C ALA A 58 -1.84 -8.47 -4.66
N THR A 59 -1.91 -9.52 -5.44
CA THR A 59 -3.11 -10.36 -5.60
C THR A 59 -3.54 -11.06 -4.30
N ASP A 60 -2.64 -11.21 -3.33
CA ASP A 60 -2.94 -11.70 -1.98
C ASP A 60 -3.58 -10.64 -1.06
N GLY A 61 -3.78 -9.42 -1.58
CA GLY A 61 -4.35 -8.28 -0.85
C GLY A 61 -3.33 -7.44 -0.09
N SER A 62 -2.08 -7.87 -0.02
CA SER A 62 -1.02 -7.13 0.67
C SER A 62 -0.69 -5.82 -0.05
N LEU A 63 -0.38 -4.79 0.75
CA LEU A 63 0.03 -3.48 0.25
C LEU A 63 1.54 -3.33 0.39
N TRP A 64 2.20 -3.07 -0.72
CA TRP A 64 3.63 -2.90 -0.83
C TRP A 64 3.97 -1.43 -0.98
N ARG A 65 4.97 -0.97 -0.25
CA ARG A 65 5.55 0.37 -0.37
C ARG A 65 6.98 0.27 -0.82
N GLY A 66 7.35 1.15 -1.74
CA GLY A 66 8.69 1.21 -2.28
C GLY A 66 9.03 2.56 -2.89
N THR A 67 10.01 2.53 -3.75
CA THR A 67 10.48 3.68 -4.53
C THR A 67 10.56 3.32 -6.01
N ALA A 68 10.34 4.32 -6.83
CA ALA A 68 10.51 4.28 -8.27
C ALA A 68 11.64 5.22 -8.67
N ALA A 69 12.47 4.80 -9.61
CA ALA A 69 13.55 5.58 -10.19
C ALA A 69 13.63 5.32 -11.70
N LEU A 70 14.19 6.24 -12.44
CA LEU A 70 14.54 5.99 -13.83
C LEU A 70 15.86 5.22 -13.89
N SER A 71 15.97 4.22 -14.77
CA SER A 71 17.20 3.48 -14.99
C SER A 71 18.33 4.42 -15.47
N PRO A 72 19.60 4.05 -15.29
CA PRO A 72 20.73 4.92 -15.69
C PRO A 72 20.72 5.29 -17.18
N ASP A 73 20.26 4.40 -18.04
CA ASP A 73 20.07 4.64 -19.48
C ASP A 73 18.84 5.52 -19.78
N GLY A 74 17.96 5.67 -18.79
CA GLY A 74 16.73 6.46 -18.88
C GLY A 74 15.63 5.81 -19.74
N GLU A 75 15.68 4.50 -19.95
CA GLU A 75 14.72 3.78 -20.81
C GLU A 75 13.67 3.01 -20.02
N ARG A 76 13.96 2.70 -18.75
CA ARG A 76 13.12 1.86 -17.90
C ARG A 76 12.84 2.51 -16.56
N ILE A 77 11.74 2.12 -15.94
CA ILE A 77 11.38 2.53 -14.59
C ILE A 77 11.69 1.38 -13.64
N LEU A 78 12.62 1.61 -12.74
CA LEU A 78 13.01 0.67 -11.70
C LEU A 78 12.08 0.86 -10.50
N LEU A 79 11.45 -0.22 -10.06
CA LEU A 79 10.57 -0.24 -8.89
C LEU A 79 11.17 -1.18 -7.86
N THR A 80 11.46 -0.65 -6.68
CA THR A 80 11.99 -1.42 -5.54
C THR A 80 11.08 -1.23 -4.34
N PHE A 81 10.65 -2.32 -3.73
CA PHE A 81 9.76 -2.32 -2.58
C PHE A 81 10.52 -2.75 -1.34
N SER A 82 10.32 -2.03 -0.24
CA SER A 82 11.04 -2.24 1.02
C SER A 82 10.14 -2.56 2.21
N THR A 83 8.84 -2.39 2.05
CA THR A 83 7.88 -2.57 3.15
C THR A 83 6.60 -3.21 2.62
N VAL A 84 6.08 -4.19 3.35
CA VAL A 84 4.80 -4.82 3.07
C VAL A 84 3.88 -4.74 4.29
N LEU A 85 2.62 -4.47 4.03
CA LEU A 85 1.52 -4.52 4.98
C LEU A 85 0.54 -5.59 4.52
N LYS A 86 0.44 -6.68 5.29
CA LYS A 86 -0.40 -7.84 4.92
C LYS A 86 -1.89 -7.51 4.98
N ASP A 87 -2.30 -6.78 6.00
CA ASP A 87 -3.66 -6.29 6.21
C ASP A 87 -3.65 -4.98 7.00
N ALA A 88 -4.81 -4.36 7.18
CA ALA A 88 -4.93 -3.07 7.86
C ALA A 88 -4.59 -3.11 9.36
N SER A 89 -4.59 -4.29 9.98
CA SER A 89 -4.31 -4.51 11.40
C SER A 89 -2.87 -4.99 11.65
N SER A 90 -2.17 -5.43 10.60
CA SER A 90 -0.81 -5.92 10.69
C SER A 90 0.21 -4.80 10.88
N SER A 91 1.29 -5.10 11.60
CA SER A 91 2.47 -4.24 11.61
C SER A 91 3.20 -4.32 10.26
N PRO A 92 3.76 -3.20 9.79
CA PRO A 92 4.59 -3.19 8.59
C PRO A 92 5.77 -4.12 8.73
N GLN A 93 6.04 -4.92 7.71
CA GLN A 93 7.19 -5.81 7.66
C GLN A 93 8.22 -5.29 6.66
N SER A 94 9.49 -5.33 7.04
CA SER A 94 10.58 -5.01 6.13
C SER A 94 10.82 -6.21 5.22
N VAL A 95 10.81 -5.95 3.92
CA VAL A 95 11.03 -6.98 2.89
C VAL A 95 11.63 -6.27 1.68
N THR A 96 12.56 -6.90 0.98
CA THR A 96 13.09 -6.36 -0.27
C THR A 96 12.48 -7.12 -1.43
N ALA A 97 11.85 -6.39 -2.34
CA ALA A 97 11.37 -6.92 -3.60
C ALA A 97 11.61 -5.91 -4.73
N TYR A 98 11.82 -6.41 -5.92
CA TYR A 98 11.98 -5.58 -7.11
C TYR A 98 11.06 -6.06 -8.22
N VAL A 99 10.78 -5.16 -9.15
CA VAL A 99 10.00 -5.51 -10.33
C VAL A 99 10.94 -6.00 -11.42
N GLU A 100 10.60 -7.14 -11.96
CA GLU A 100 11.30 -7.77 -13.08
C GLU A 100 10.33 -7.97 -14.25
N SER A 101 10.79 -7.68 -15.44
CA SER A 101 10.08 -7.99 -16.67
C SER A 101 10.91 -8.96 -17.52
N PRO A 102 10.35 -9.58 -18.56
CA PRO A 102 11.09 -10.47 -19.46
C PRO A 102 12.33 -9.82 -20.10
N GLU A 103 12.35 -8.51 -20.17
CA GLU A 103 13.43 -7.71 -20.76
C GLU A 103 14.50 -7.29 -19.74
N GLY A 104 14.36 -7.70 -18.46
CA GLY A 104 15.29 -7.38 -17.39
C GLY A 104 14.69 -6.57 -16.24
N PRO A 105 15.53 -6.00 -15.36
CA PRO A 105 15.07 -5.24 -14.20
C PRO A 105 14.20 -4.04 -14.57
N GLY A 106 13.14 -3.79 -13.78
CA GLY A 106 12.20 -2.71 -13.99
C GLY A 106 11.17 -3.00 -15.08
N VAL A 107 10.38 -2.02 -15.39
CA VAL A 107 9.32 -2.07 -16.41
C VAL A 107 9.53 -1.00 -17.47
N GLY A 108 9.14 -1.30 -18.70
CA GLY A 108 9.02 -0.29 -19.75
C GLY A 108 7.91 0.68 -19.36
N GLY A 109 8.19 1.96 -19.46
CA GLY A 109 7.24 3.05 -19.20
C GLY A 109 7.21 4.03 -20.37
N LYS A 110 6.30 4.98 -20.31
CA LYS A 110 6.31 6.09 -21.27
C LYS A 110 7.39 7.07 -20.86
N VAL A 111 8.56 6.99 -21.53
CA VAL A 111 9.66 7.90 -21.27
C VAL A 111 9.70 9.02 -22.30
N ARG A 112 9.83 10.26 -21.85
CA ARG A 112 9.92 11.44 -22.72
C ARG A 112 10.82 12.51 -22.12
N THR A 113 11.40 13.34 -22.97
CA THR A 113 12.13 14.52 -22.54
C THR A 113 11.17 15.69 -22.46
N VAL A 114 11.15 16.37 -21.32
CA VAL A 114 10.26 17.51 -21.05
C VAL A 114 11.04 18.68 -20.45
N THR A 115 10.49 19.87 -20.48
CA THR A 115 11.05 21.02 -19.76
C THR A 115 10.96 20.80 -18.24
N LYS A 116 11.86 21.42 -17.48
CA LYS A 116 11.87 21.35 -16.00
C LYS A 116 10.50 21.74 -15.40
N ASN A 117 9.86 22.79 -15.94
CA ASN A 117 8.55 23.23 -15.47
C ASN A 117 7.44 22.18 -15.71
N ALA A 118 7.44 21.56 -16.89
CA ALA A 118 6.48 20.50 -17.22
C ALA A 118 6.69 19.25 -16.32
N ALA A 119 7.94 18.90 -16.06
CA ALA A 119 8.26 17.82 -15.13
C ALA A 119 7.79 18.14 -13.70
N GLN A 120 8.02 19.35 -13.21
CA GLN A 120 7.57 19.78 -11.89
C GLN A 120 6.04 19.77 -11.78
N ALA A 121 5.32 20.18 -12.82
CA ALA A 121 3.87 20.13 -12.87
C ALA A 121 3.35 18.68 -12.80
N ALA A 122 3.97 17.74 -13.54
CA ALA A 122 3.62 16.33 -13.52
C ALA A 122 3.84 15.72 -12.11
N LEU A 123 4.97 16.03 -11.47
CA LEU A 123 5.28 15.57 -10.11
C LEU A 123 4.31 16.15 -9.08
N SER A 124 3.90 17.41 -9.21
CA SER A 124 2.91 18.03 -8.31
C SER A 124 1.54 17.37 -8.44
N THR A 125 1.14 17.01 -9.66
CA THR A 125 -0.11 16.27 -9.89
C THR A 125 -0.06 14.88 -9.25
N LEU A 126 1.07 14.18 -9.37
CA LEU A 126 1.27 12.89 -8.73
C LEU A 126 1.26 13.03 -7.19
N ALA A 127 1.94 14.04 -6.65
CA ALA A 127 1.96 14.28 -5.21
C ALA A 127 0.53 14.41 -4.64
N ASN A 128 -0.33 15.16 -5.32
CA ASN A 128 -1.73 15.30 -4.92
C ASN A 128 -2.50 13.97 -4.98
N SER A 129 -2.27 13.15 -6.01
CA SER A 129 -2.87 11.81 -6.12
C SER A 129 -2.43 10.89 -4.99
N VAL A 130 -1.15 10.92 -4.64
CA VAL A 130 -0.58 10.12 -3.54
C VAL A 130 -1.13 10.58 -2.20
N VAL A 131 -1.23 11.89 -1.96
CA VAL A 131 -1.85 12.42 -0.74
C VAL A 131 -3.30 11.96 -0.63
N GLY A 132 -4.08 12.05 -1.71
CA GLY A 132 -5.45 11.55 -1.76
C GLY A 132 -5.55 10.04 -1.46
N PHE A 133 -4.66 9.24 -2.03
CA PHE A 133 -4.58 7.81 -1.75
C PHE A 133 -4.27 7.54 -0.27
N VAL A 134 -3.25 8.17 0.31
CA VAL A 134 -2.90 8.01 1.73
C VAL A 134 -4.05 8.43 2.63
N GLN A 135 -4.73 9.54 2.34
CA GLN A 135 -5.90 10.00 3.08
C GLN A 135 -7.06 9.00 2.99
N SER A 136 -7.34 8.43 1.81
CA SER A 136 -8.40 7.44 1.64
C SER A 136 -8.13 6.15 2.44
N GLN A 137 -6.87 5.77 2.58
CA GLN A 137 -6.47 4.61 3.37
C GLN A 137 -6.53 4.88 4.89
N SER A 138 -6.40 6.12 5.33
CA SER A 138 -6.53 6.53 6.74
C SER A 138 -7.97 6.85 7.15
N ALA A 139 -8.90 6.88 6.20
CA ALA A 139 -10.31 7.12 6.49
C ALA A 139 -10.88 6.02 7.41
N ARG A 140 -11.63 6.46 8.43
CA ARG A 140 -12.30 5.56 9.39
C ARG A 140 -13.41 4.81 8.67
N THR A 141 -13.39 3.49 8.77
CA THR A 141 -14.53 2.67 8.34
C THR A 141 -15.44 2.43 9.54
N SER A 142 -16.58 3.10 9.61
CA SER A 142 -17.61 2.77 10.58
C SER A 142 -18.60 1.78 9.95
N THR A 143 -18.68 0.59 10.51
CA THR A 143 -19.68 -0.40 10.10
C THR A 143 -20.80 -0.40 11.11
N VAL A 144 -22.01 -0.06 10.67
CA VAL A 144 -23.23 -0.20 11.50
C VAL A 144 -23.69 -1.63 11.34
N THR A 145 -23.63 -2.40 12.42
CA THR A 145 -24.22 -3.74 12.45
C THR A 145 -25.72 -3.65 12.66
N SER A 146 -26.46 -4.66 12.22
CA SER A 146 -27.93 -4.75 12.35
C SER A 146 -28.44 -4.68 13.81
N THR A 147 -27.56 -4.80 14.79
CA THR A 147 -27.82 -4.68 16.22
C THR A 147 -27.59 -3.25 16.77
N GLY A 148 -27.30 -2.26 15.91
CA GLY A 148 -27.08 -0.87 16.34
C GLY A 148 -25.74 -0.62 17.04
N LEU A 149 -24.86 -1.62 17.16
CA LEU A 149 -23.49 -1.41 17.64
C LEU A 149 -22.66 -0.78 16.52
N VAL A 150 -22.18 0.43 16.77
CA VAL A 150 -21.22 1.11 15.88
C VAL A 150 -19.82 0.65 16.27
N THR A 151 -19.25 -0.26 15.50
CA THR A 151 -17.85 -0.64 15.68
C THR A 151 -17.01 0.28 14.80
N THR A 152 -16.31 1.24 15.40
CA THR A 152 -15.35 2.09 14.70
C THR A 152 -14.02 1.38 14.70
N SER A 153 -13.62 0.82 13.57
CA SER A 153 -12.26 0.29 13.38
C SER A 153 -11.34 1.46 13.02
N GLU A 154 -10.54 1.91 13.96
CA GLU A 154 -9.48 2.86 13.69
C GLU A 154 -8.28 2.12 13.11
N ARG A 155 -7.97 2.39 11.84
CA ARG A 155 -6.67 2.01 11.29
C ARG A 155 -5.60 2.83 12.02
N PRO A 156 -4.46 2.25 12.38
CA PRO A 156 -3.42 2.97 13.09
C PRO A 156 -2.95 4.15 12.23
N GLN A 157 -3.38 5.36 12.59
CA GLN A 157 -3.04 6.60 11.87
C GLN A 157 -1.53 6.79 11.74
N ASN A 158 -0.78 6.31 12.74
CA ASN A 158 0.68 6.39 12.74
C ASN A 158 1.35 5.64 11.58
N PHE A 159 0.74 4.58 11.09
CA PHE A 159 1.25 3.84 9.93
C PHE A 159 1.19 4.70 8.65
N TRP A 160 0.04 5.31 8.40
CA TRP A 160 -0.16 6.13 7.20
C TRP A 160 0.61 7.45 7.26
N LEU A 161 0.76 8.03 8.45
CA LEU A 161 1.63 9.18 8.69
C LEU A 161 3.12 8.82 8.51
N ALA A 162 3.55 7.65 8.97
CA ALA A 162 4.91 7.17 8.72
C ALA A 162 5.14 6.88 7.23
N LEU A 163 4.13 6.39 6.52
CA LEU A 163 4.17 6.22 5.06
C LEU A 163 4.17 7.57 4.32
N GLY A 164 3.45 8.56 4.83
CA GLY A 164 3.29 9.90 4.23
C GLY A 164 4.32 10.92 4.71
N GLY A 165 5.03 10.64 5.80
CA GLY A 165 6.03 11.56 6.36
C GLY A 165 7.13 11.86 5.33
N GLY A 166 7.23 13.12 4.91
CA GLY A 166 8.20 13.57 3.92
C GLY A 166 7.73 13.54 2.46
N LEU A 167 6.47 13.15 2.17
CA LEU A 167 5.93 13.11 0.80
C LEU A 167 6.13 14.43 0.04
N ALA A 168 5.96 15.58 0.69
CA ALA A 168 6.13 16.87 0.05
C ALA A 168 7.54 17.07 -0.53
N LYS A 169 8.57 16.54 0.15
CA LYS A 169 9.96 16.60 -0.32
C LYS A 169 10.29 15.53 -1.36
N ALA A 170 9.56 14.42 -1.37
CA ALA A 170 9.80 13.30 -2.28
C ALA A 170 9.40 13.58 -3.74
N PHE A 171 8.62 14.63 -3.99
CA PHE A 171 8.15 15.02 -5.33
C PHE A 171 8.77 16.34 -5.83
N VAL A 172 9.95 16.66 -5.34
CA VAL A 172 10.71 17.82 -5.82
C VAL A 172 11.78 17.34 -6.79
N LEU A 173 11.88 18.01 -7.93
CA LEU A 173 13.00 17.78 -8.85
C LEU A 173 14.31 18.14 -8.16
N PRO A 174 15.36 17.33 -8.30
CA PRO A 174 16.68 17.74 -7.87
C PRO A 174 17.07 19.03 -8.58
N ASP A 175 17.89 19.84 -7.92
CA ASP A 175 18.36 21.10 -8.49
C ASP A 175 19.38 20.83 -9.60
N VAL A 176 18.87 20.50 -10.78
CA VAL A 176 19.67 20.27 -11.98
C VAL A 176 19.64 21.55 -12.79
N GLN A 177 20.78 22.06 -13.17
CA GLN A 177 20.87 23.23 -14.06
C GLN A 177 20.37 22.97 -15.49
N ALA A 178 19.91 21.76 -15.78
CA ALA A 178 19.38 21.38 -17.07
C ALA A 178 18.03 22.02 -17.37
N THR A 179 17.85 22.53 -18.57
CA THR A 179 16.58 23.10 -19.06
C THR A 179 15.53 22.03 -19.37
N SER A 180 15.96 20.79 -19.60
CA SER A 180 15.10 19.63 -19.85
C SER A 180 15.53 18.42 -19.06
N VAL A 181 14.57 17.56 -18.70
CA VAL A 181 14.76 16.33 -17.95
C VAL A 181 14.02 15.17 -18.62
N ARG A 182 14.54 13.96 -18.49
CA ARG A 182 13.78 12.76 -18.85
C ARG A 182 12.77 12.45 -17.77
N LEU A 183 11.55 12.15 -18.19
CA LEU A 183 10.43 11.80 -17.34
C LEU A 183 9.89 10.45 -17.78
N GLY A 184 9.82 9.50 -16.85
CA GLY A 184 9.18 8.20 -17.03
C GLY A 184 7.84 8.17 -16.33
N GLU A 185 6.82 7.60 -16.97
CA GLU A 185 5.46 7.54 -16.46
C GLU A 185 4.91 6.11 -16.54
N LEU A 186 4.25 5.66 -15.47
CA LEU A 186 3.39 4.47 -15.42
C LEU A 186 2.02 4.85 -14.90
N ALA A 187 0.98 4.30 -15.51
CA ALA A 187 -0.38 4.56 -15.06
C ALA A 187 -0.70 3.84 -13.74
N ALA A 188 -1.60 4.40 -12.93
CA ALA A 188 -2.24 3.67 -11.85
C ALA A 188 -2.96 2.44 -12.41
N GLY A 189 -2.99 1.34 -11.67
CA GLY A 189 -3.54 0.06 -12.11
C GLY A 189 -2.61 -0.76 -13.01
N SER A 190 -1.43 -0.24 -13.40
CA SER A 190 -0.45 -1.04 -14.15
C SER A 190 -0.05 -2.29 -13.36
N THR A 191 -0.16 -3.45 -14.00
CA THR A 191 0.26 -4.72 -13.40
C THR A 191 1.76 -4.90 -13.50
N VAL A 192 2.37 -5.29 -12.39
CA VAL A 192 3.82 -5.54 -12.27
C VAL A 192 4.05 -6.88 -11.57
N LYS A 193 5.19 -7.52 -11.84
CA LYS A 193 5.62 -8.73 -11.15
C LYS A 193 6.67 -8.37 -10.12
N LEU A 194 6.34 -8.57 -8.85
CA LEU A 194 7.22 -8.36 -7.72
C LEU A 194 8.00 -9.64 -7.46
N ARG A 195 9.30 -9.59 -7.51
CA ARG A 195 10.17 -10.68 -7.10
C ARG A 195 10.77 -10.36 -5.73
N VAL A 196 10.50 -11.20 -4.75
CA VAL A 196 11.04 -11.06 -3.40
C VAL A 196 12.51 -11.46 -3.41
N ASP A 197 13.37 -10.59 -2.91
CA ASP A 197 14.81 -10.82 -2.80
C ASP A 197 15.20 -11.22 -1.37
N MET A 198 14.74 -10.46 -0.38
CA MET A 198 14.94 -10.77 1.04
C MET A 198 13.62 -10.83 1.79
N ALA A 199 13.46 -11.89 2.61
CA ALA A 199 12.30 -12.03 3.48
C ALA A 199 12.39 -11.09 4.70
N ALA A 200 11.22 -10.72 5.23
CA ALA A 200 11.13 -10.03 6.51
C ALA A 200 11.72 -10.92 7.62
N GLY A 201 12.72 -10.43 8.34
CA GLY A 201 13.25 -11.09 9.54
C GLY A 201 14.49 -11.97 9.33
N SER A 202 15.15 -11.96 8.19
CA SER A 202 16.42 -12.70 7.99
C SER A 202 17.67 -11.94 8.49
N GLY A 203 17.50 -10.87 9.26
CA GLY A 203 18.58 -10.15 9.91
C GLY A 203 18.60 -10.49 11.40
N SER A 204 19.43 -11.43 11.80
CA SER A 204 19.88 -11.64 13.19
C SER A 204 21.20 -10.96 13.41
#